data_8aa3ccc32a4e1cce1e8af65b8ee40ee6
#
_entry.id   8aa3ccc32a4e1cce1e8af65b8ee40ee6
#
_cell.length_a   1.000
_cell.length_b   1.000
_cell.length_c   1.000
_cell.angle_alpha   90.00
_cell.angle_beta   90.00
_cell.angle_gamma   90.00
#
_symmetry.space_group_name_H-M   'P 1'
#
loop_
_entity.id
_entity.type
_entity.pdbx_description
1 polymer ?
#
loop_
_entity_poly.entity_id
_entity_poly.type
_entity_poly.pdbx_seq_one_letter_code
_entity_poly.pdbx_strand_id
1 'polypeptide(L)'
;FEMSGLYETCAYVDTTPACVRLTSSAMYASMPVYSLRYATLHLGRLYMIEQTIVGREPDADDDARMERLLEGVKLLSSVSEATPTPQATATPQPTATPEPVVGEAEVETSGALKLDGVPAFTASAQLTLSGEAAPSAEIRVEANGKQIAKTSTKKDGSFSAKVKLPEEGDVEVVVTAGEDTALFTIRYEMPDARLDITEPEDTTFTGENVTVRGVTEPNATVYIDGKGTNTNVKAGKNGAFAVRVFMEEAGTETFTLRVKAEGFAQTTRTITLTREWTQREQIAQFRQKMIALSYDDLAQDPAKYAGKRFILRGKVMDFTDYDGRPCALICVTNPSTGVWQDAMYVVLSTSDEVQAGDVLTFYLVGEAITLPADGAYTKSGAEQDVPVASAVYVTKNK
;
A
#
# COMPACT_ATOMS: atom_id res chain seq x y z
N PHE A 1 23.93 18.39 -5.89
CA PHE A 1 22.91 18.51 -4.84
C PHE A 1 23.18 19.84 -4.11
N GLU A 2 22.52 20.91 -4.55
CA GLU A 2 22.50 22.16 -3.77
C GLU A 2 21.24 22.14 -2.90
N MET A 3 21.40 21.71 -1.66
CA MET A 3 20.36 21.87 -0.62
C MET A 3 20.81 22.95 0.38
N SER A 4 21.37 24.04 -0.15
CA SER A 4 21.78 25.18 0.65
C SER A 4 20.53 25.92 1.15
N GLY A 5 20.39 26.07 2.45
CA GLY A 5 19.36 26.85 3.12
C GLY A 5 18.39 26.07 4.00
N LEU A 6 18.28 24.74 3.85
CA LEU A 6 17.39 23.90 4.69
C LEU A 6 18.14 23.16 5.80
N TYR A 7 19.48 23.12 5.76
CA TYR A 7 20.30 22.38 6.69
C TYR A 7 21.49 23.20 7.16
N GLU A 8 21.83 23.08 8.44
CA GLU A 8 22.98 23.77 9.05
C GLU A 8 24.30 23.20 8.58
N THR A 9 24.34 21.89 8.33
CA THR A 9 25.52 21.23 7.75
C THR A 9 25.13 20.24 6.67
N CYS A 10 25.98 20.14 5.64
CA CYS A 10 25.86 19.17 4.56
C CYS A 10 27.25 18.64 4.24
N ALA A 11 27.47 17.35 4.39
CA ALA A 11 28.76 16.70 4.12
C ALA A 11 28.56 15.39 3.36
N TYR A 12 29.44 15.12 2.39
CA TYR A 12 29.50 13.83 1.72
C TYR A 12 30.11 12.78 2.64
N VAL A 13 29.54 11.60 2.70
CA VAL A 13 30.00 10.46 3.49
C VAL A 13 30.21 9.27 2.56
N ASP A 14 31.42 8.74 2.56
CA ASP A 14 31.78 7.58 1.74
C ASP A 14 31.37 6.28 2.43
N THR A 15 30.07 6.03 2.40
CA THR A 15 29.43 4.79 2.88
C THR A 15 28.97 3.94 1.71
N THR A 16 28.51 2.73 1.97
CA THR A 16 27.90 1.89 0.93
C THR A 16 26.43 1.63 1.30
N PRO A 17 25.46 2.30 0.63
CA PRO A 17 25.59 3.28 -0.47
C PRO A 17 26.18 4.63 -0.02
N ALA A 18 26.88 5.34 -0.93
CA ALA A 18 27.38 6.68 -0.68
C ALA A 18 26.23 7.64 -0.35
N CYS A 19 26.37 8.43 0.72
CA CYS A 19 25.31 9.28 1.27
C CYS A 19 25.77 10.72 1.46
N VAL A 20 24.80 11.62 1.56
CA VAL A 20 25.00 12.98 2.06
C VAL A 20 24.47 13.02 3.50
N ARG A 21 25.33 13.43 4.43
CA ARG A 21 24.98 13.70 5.82
C ARG A 21 24.43 15.12 5.93
N LEU A 22 23.27 15.27 6.53
CA LEU A 22 22.56 16.53 6.69
C LEU A 22 22.21 16.71 8.17
N THR A 23 22.39 17.91 8.70
CA THR A 23 21.91 18.27 10.04
C THR A 23 21.06 19.50 9.97
N SER A 24 20.01 19.53 10.81
CA SER A 24 19.20 20.71 11.07
C SER A 24 18.84 20.76 12.54
N SER A 25 18.59 21.95 13.08
CA SER A 25 18.12 22.12 14.45
C SER A 25 16.83 22.95 14.49
N ALA A 26 16.06 22.75 15.55
CA ALA A 26 14.88 23.53 15.88
C ALA A 26 14.73 23.61 17.40
N MET A 27 14.03 24.63 17.89
CA MET A 27 13.67 24.73 19.31
C MET A 27 12.25 24.20 19.49
N TYR A 28 12.06 23.23 20.38
CA TYR A 28 10.75 22.74 20.79
C TYR A 28 10.60 22.83 22.30
N ALA A 29 9.60 23.59 22.76
CA ALA A 29 9.34 23.82 24.20
C ALA A 29 10.61 24.19 25.00
N SER A 30 11.45 25.08 24.48
CA SER A 30 12.73 25.53 25.06
C SER A 30 13.84 24.47 25.11
N MET A 31 13.66 23.34 24.44
CA MET A 31 14.71 22.34 24.27
C MET A 31 15.18 22.30 22.81
N PRO A 32 16.50 22.24 22.54
CA PRO A 32 16.98 22.06 21.20
C PRO A 32 16.67 20.63 20.71
N VAL A 33 16.19 20.53 19.49
CA VAL A 33 15.95 19.26 18.77
C VAL A 33 16.77 19.29 17.51
N TYR A 34 17.57 18.29 17.33
CA TYR A 34 18.42 18.13 16.15
C TYR A 34 17.92 16.97 15.30
N SER A 35 17.94 17.13 13.98
CA SER A 35 17.75 16.06 13.02
C SER A 35 19.08 15.73 12.36
N LEU A 36 19.51 14.49 12.48
CA LEU A 36 20.64 13.90 11.77
C LEU A 36 20.10 13.00 10.66
N ARG A 37 20.41 13.31 9.41
CA ARG A 37 19.90 12.59 8.23
C ARG A 37 21.02 12.12 7.35
N TYR A 38 20.88 10.92 6.81
CA TYR A 38 21.72 10.37 5.77
C TYR A 38 20.84 10.11 4.54
N ALA A 39 21.16 10.79 3.45
CA ALA A 39 20.37 10.77 2.22
C ALA A 39 21.19 10.25 1.05
N THR A 40 20.62 9.37 0.23
CA THR A 40 21.21 8.89 -1.01
C THR A 40 20.19 8.93 -2.14
N LEU A 41 20.67 9.17 -3.36
CA LEU A 41 19.86 9.10 -4.57
C LEU A 41 20.16 7.79 -5.30
N HIS A 42 19.17 6.96 -5.48
CA HIS A 42 19.27 5.70 -6.21
C HIS A 42 18.11 5.53 -7.20
N LEU A 43 18.42 5.28 -8.46
CA LEU A 43 17.45 5.11 -9.56
C LEU A 43 16.40 6.26 -9.63
N GLY A 44 16.86 7.51 -9.41
CA GLY A 44 15.97 8.69 -9.46
C GLY A 44 15.09 8.89 -8.23
N ARG A 45 15.24 8.06 -7.18
CA ARG A 45 14.51 8.17 -5.91
C ARG A 45 15.44 8.60 -4.80
N LEU A 46 14.98 9.50 -3.93
CA LEU A 46 15.69 9.92 -2.72
C LEU A 46 15.34 8.96 -1.58
N TYR A 47 16.35 8.35 -1.00
CA TYR A 47 16.23 7.53 0.21
C TYR A 47 16.87 8.28 1.37
N MET A 48 16.20 8.31 2.52
CA MET A 48 16.66 9.03 3.69
C MET A 48 16.44 8.22 4.95
N ILE A 49 17.46 8.18 5.81
CA ILE A 49 17.36 7.71 7.20
C ILE A 49 17.50 8.92 8.10
N GLU A 50 16.62 9.07 9.07
CA GLU A 50 16.62 10.20 10.00
C GLU A 50 16.67 9.71 11.44
N GLN A 51 17.49 10.39 12.26
CA GLN A 51 17.50 10.27 13.72
C GLN A 51 17.21 11.65 14.33
N THR A 52 16.22 11.70 15.23
CA THR A 52 15.94 12.90 16.02
C THR A 52 16.63 12.80 17.37
N ILE A 53 17.38 13.84 17.74
CA ILE A 53 18.14 13.95 18.98
C ILE A 53 17.65 15.16 19.76
N VAL A 54 17.26 14.97 21.02
CA VAL A 54 16.68 16.02 21.86
C VAL A 54 17.68 16.42 22.95
N GLY A 55 17.87 17.72 23.13
CA GLY A 55 18.63 18.31 24.25
C GLY A 55 20.15 18.35 24.04
N ARG A 56 20.69 17.78 23.00
CA ARG A 56 22.14 17.82 22.67
C ARG A 56 22.37 17.77 21.18
N GLU A 57 23.50 18.27 20.73
CA GLU A 57 23.95 18.14 19.34
C GLU A 57 24.29 16.67 18.98
N PRO A 58 24.14 16.29 17.70
CA PRO A 58 24.64 15.02 17.18
C PRO A 58 26.14 14.87 17.42
N ASP A 59 26.58 13.69 17.85
CA ASP A 59 27.99 13.37 18.09
C ASP A 59 28.45 12.17 17.23
N ALA A 60 29.70 11.78 17.38
CA ALA A 60 30.30 10.70 16.61
C ALA A 60 29.64 9.33 16.85
N ASP A 61 29.02 9.10 18.02
CA ASP A 61 28.32 7.86 18.33
C ASP A 61 26.98 7.80 17.58
N ASP A 62 26.34 8.95 17.39
CA ASP A 62 25.11 9.06 16.58
C ASP A 62 25.43 8.78 15.11
N ASP A 63 26.50 9.35 14.57
CA ASP A 63 26.99 9.07 13.22
C ASP A 63 27.31 7.58 13.04
N ALA A 64 28.08 6.99 13.95
CA ALA A 64 28.40 5.56 13.91
C ALA A 64 27.16 4.65 14.00
N ARG A 65 26.08 5.11 14.65
CA ARG A 65 24.81 4.40 14.69
C ARG A 65 24.09 4.48 13.34
N MET A 66 24.06 5.65 12.71
CA MET A 66 23.48 5.86 11.39
C MET A 66 24.23 5.06 10.31
N GLU A 67 25.54 5.02 10.35
CA GLU A 67 26.36 4.23 9.42
C GLU A 67 26.08 2.72 9.56
N ARG A 68 25.97 2.20 10.78
CA ARG A 68 25.57 0.80 11.01
C ARG A 68 24.17 0.47 10.48
N LEU A 69 23.24 1.42 10.53
CA LEU A 69 21.92 1.24 9.93
C LEU A 69 22.03 1.18 8.40
N LEU A 70 22.89 1.99 7.80
CA LEU A 70 23.13 2.00 6.36
C LEU A 70 23.77 0.70 5.86
N GLU A 71 24.67 0.08 6.61
CA GLU A 71 25.25 -1.23 6.28
C GLU A 71 24.19 -2.34 6.10
N GLY A 72 23.05 -2.20 6.80
CA GLY A 72 21.89 -3.09 6.67
C GLY A 72 21.00 -2.79 5.45
N VAL A 73 21.18 -1.63 4.81
CA VAL A 73 20.35 -1.20 3.68
C VAL A 73 20.94 -1.71 2.37
N LYS A 74 20.28 -2.65 1.73
CA LYS A 74 20.63 -3.11 0.38
C LYS A 74 19.76 -2.36 -0.63
N LEU A 75 20.34 -1.41 -1.34
CA LEU A 75 19.74 -0.82 -2.53
C LEU A 75 19.83 -1.86 -3.66
N LEU A 76 18.72 -2.49 -3.98
CA LEU A 76 18.69 -3.50 -5.04
C LEU A 76 18.92 -2.82 -6.40
N SER A 77 20.08 -3.05 -6.99
CA SER A 77 20.36 -2.70 -8.37
C SER A 77 19.72 -3.72 -9.28
N SER A 78 18.44 -3.53 -9.60
CA SER A 78 17.90 -4.14 -10.79
C SER A 78 16.69 -3.36 -11.29
N VAL A 79 16.96 -2.43 -12.17
CA VAL A 79 16.21 -2.48 -13.42
C VAL A 79 17.26 -2.79 -14.48
N SER A 80 17.23 -3.99 -15.00
CA SER A 80 17.92 -4.34 -16.22
C SER A 80 17.49 -3.34 -17.28
N GLU A 81 18.40 -2.44 -17.68
CA GLU A 81 18.27 -1.69 -18.91
C GLU A 81 18.27 -2.70 -20.06
N ALA A 82 17.09 -3.02 -20.51
CA ALA A 82 16.88 -3.47 -21.88
C ALA A 82 15.47 -3.04 -22.24
N THR A 83 15.35 -1.95 -22.96
CA THR A 83 14.23 -1.77 -23.86
C THR A 83 14.49 -2.66 -25.08
N PRO A 84 13.91 -3.85 -25.19
CA PRO A 84 13.72 -4.48 -26.47
C PRO A 84 12.39 -4.01 -27.03
N THR A 85 12.42 -3.59 -28.28
CA THR A 85 11.29 -3.62 -29.21
C THR A 85 10.35 -4.77 -28.85
N PRO A 86 9.01 -4.60 -28.84
CA PRO A 86 8.09 -5.67 -28.47
C PRO A 86 8.19 -6.80 -29.48
N GLN A 87 9.10 -7.72 -29.24
CA GLN A 87 9.06 -9.04 -29.80
C GLN A 87 8.03 -9.80 -28.96
N ALA A 88 7.10 -10.46 -29.63
CA ALA A 88 6.03 -11.20 -28.99
C ALA A 88 6.58 -11.99 -27.79
N THR A 89 6.25 -11.54 -26.57
CA THR A 89 6.65 -12.20 -25.34
C THR A 89 5.98 -13.54 -25.33
N ALA A 90 6.78 -14.60 -25.40
CA ALA A 90 6.29 -15.93 -25.08
C ALA A 90 5.58 -15.84 -23.74
N THR A 91 4.34 -16.29 -23.70
CA THR A 91 3.57 -16.49 -22.46
C THR A 91 4.51 -17.10 -21.42
N PRO A 92 4.65 -16.51 -20.20
CA PRO A 92 5.45 -17.16 -19.18
C PRO A 92 4.86 -18.56 -18.98
N GLN A 93 5.65 -19.55 -19.37
CA GLN A 93 5.34 -20.95 -19.09
C GLN A 93 5.20 -21.00 -17.57
N PRO A 94 4.11 -21.55 -17.03
CA PRO A 94 3.95 -21.65 -15.58
C PRO A 94 5.22 -22.31 -15.06
N THR A 95 5.88 -21.65 -14.09
CA THR A 95 7.00 -22.24 -13.37
C THR A 95 6.46 -23.53 -12.80
N ALA A 96 6.95 -24.65 -13.31
CA ALA A 96 6.55 -25.94 -12.80
C ALA A 96 6.80 -25.92 -11.29
N THR A 97 5.73 -26.05 -10.51
CA THR A 97 5.84 -26.45 -9.12
C THR A 97 6.82 -27.63 -9.11
N PRO A 98 7.85 -27.65 -8.24
CA PRO A 98 8.73 -28.81 -8.19
C PRO A 98 7.84 -30.03 -8.09
N GLU A 99 7.89 -30.89 -9.09
CA GLU A 99 7.18 -32.16 -9.01
C GLU A 99 7.64 -32.82 -7.72
N PRO A 100 6.74 -33.14 -6.80
CA PRO A 100 7.10 -33.95 -5.63
C PRO A 100 7.71 -35.23 -6.17
N VAL A 101 8.85 -35.63 -5.62
CA VAL A 101 9.47 -36.92 -5.94
C VAL A 101 8.45 -37.97 -5.58
N VAL A 102 7.73 -38.46 -6.57
CA VAL A 102 6.67 -39.45 -6.39
C VAL A 102 7.38 -40.80 -6.20
N GLY A 103 7.63 -41.12 -4.94
CA GLY A 103 7.94 -42.49 -4.56
C GLY A 103 6.71 -43.37 -4.79
N GLU A 104 6.90 -44.63 -5.14
CA GLU A 104 5.81 -45.61 -5.12
C GLU A 104 5.45 -45.93 -3.66
N ALA A 105 4.16 -46.06 -3.38
CA ALA A 105 3.68 -46.53 -2.09
C ALA A 105 4.09 -47.98 -1.84
N GLU A 106 4.42 -48.34 -0.63
CA GLU A 106 4.59 -49.74 -0.23
C GLU A 106 3.20 -50.40 -0.21
N VAL A 107 3.01 -51.39 -1.07
CA VAL A 107 1.71 -52.07 -1.24
C VAL A 107 1.81 -53.47 -0.58
N GLU A 108 1.06 -53.68 0.47
CA GLU A 108 0.89 -55.03 1.05
C GLU A 108 -0.23 -55.74 0.30
N THR A 109 0.12 -56.83 -0.41
CA THR A 109 -0.85 -57.63 -1.16
C THR A 109 -1.03 -59.01 -0.59
N SER A 110 -2.26 -59.54 -0.62
CA SER A 110 -2.54 -60.94 -0.39
C SER A 110 -3.24 -61.54 -1.63
N GLY A 111 -2.87 -62.73 -2.02
CA GLY A 111 -3.43 -63.44 -3.15
C GLY A 111 -2.87 -63.03 -4.52
N ALA A 112 -3.70 -63.07 -5.57
CA ALA A 112 -3.32 -62.80 -6.95
C ALA A 112 -3.50 -61.34 -7.41
N LEU A 113 -4.03 -60.45 -6.52
CA LEU A 113 -4.23 -59.04 -6.81
C LEU A 113 -2.89 -58.31 -6.90
N LYS A 114 -2.65 -57.64 -8.02
CA LYS A 114 -1.49 -56.79 -8.25
C LYS A 114 -1.95 -55.39 -8.65
N LEU A 115 -1.29 -54.35 -8.10
CA LEU A 115 -1.51 -52.96 -8.50
C LEU A 115 -0.30 -52.46 -9.29
N ASP A 116 -0.57 -51.58 -10.29
CA ASP A 116 0.45 -50.94 -11.11
C ASP A 116 0.79 -49.57 -10.51
N GLY A 117 2.04 -49.34 -10.11
CA GLY A 117 2.61 -48.03 -9.83
C GLY A 117 1.74 -47.12 -8.95
N VAL A 118 1.46 -47.52 -7.71
CA VAL A 118 0.66 -46.69 -6.77
C VAL A 118 1.52 -45.57 -6.25
N PRO A 119 1.14 -44.28 -6.41
CA PRO A 119 1.94 -43.18 -5.91
C PRO A 119 1.86 -43.09 -4.38
N ALA A 120 3.00 -42.86 -3.70
CA ALA A 120 3.04 -42.60 -2.27
C ALA A 120 2.50 -41.21 -1.91
N PHE A 121 2.52 -40.28 -2.91
CA PHE A 121 2.03 -38.91 -2.76
C PHE A 121 1.18 -38.49 -3.97
N THR A 122 0.14 -37.68 -3.73
CA THR A 122 -0.65 -37.08 -4.80
C THR A 122 -1.09 -35.65 -4.41
N ALA A 123 -0.99 -34.75 -5.38
CA ALA A 123 -1.53 -33.38 -5.29
C ALA A 123 -3.00 -33.29 -5.78
N SER A 124 -3.57 -34.40 -6.24
CA SER A 124 -4.94 -34.45 -6.76
C SER A 124 -5.80 -35.41 -5.96
N ALA A 125 -6.99 -34.96 -5.59
CA ALA A 125 -7.99 -35.86 -5.00
C ALA A 125 -8.41 -36.99 -5.93
N GLN A 126 -8.26 -36.83 -7.25
CA GLN A 126 -8.64 -37.82 -8.26
C GLN A 126 -7.41 -38.55 -8.76
N LEU A 127 -7.42 -39.86 -8.69
CA LEU A 127 -6.40 -40.73 -9.28
C LEU A 127 -7.04 -41.95 -9.94
N THR A 128 -6.25 -42.60 -10.76
CA THR A 128 -6.65 -43.87 -11.39
C THR A 128 -5.76 -44.98 -10.82
N LEU A 129 -6.38 -46.00 -10.22
CA LEU A 129 -5.73 -47.21 -9.81
C LEU A 129 -5.91 -48.27 -10.90
N SER A 130 -4.85 -48.88 -11.33
CA SER A 130 -4.87 -49.97 -12.29
C SER A 130 -4.14 -51.20 -11.75
N GLY A 131 -4.40 -52.32 -12.34
CA GLY A 131 -3.77 -53.58 -11.93
C GLY A 131 -4.39 -54.80 -12.56
N GLU A 132 -4.04 -55.97 -12.02
CA GLU A 132 -4.50 -57.29 -12.43
C GLU A 132 -5.05 -58.08 -11.26
N ALA A 133 -6.14 -58.83 -11.52
CA ALA A 133 -6.72 -59.78 -10.56
C ALA A 133 -7.42 -60.90 -11.37
N ALA A 134 -8.11 -61.84 -10.69
CA ALA A 134 -8.86 -62.90 -11.33
C ALA A 134 -9.82 -62.34 -12.42
N PRO A 135 -9.96 -62.97 -13.57
CA PRO A 135 -10.87 -62.55 -14.65
C PRO A 135 -12.33 -62.42 -14.14
N SER A 136 -12.99 -61.31 -14.54
CA SER A 136 -14.38 -61.01 -14.14
C SER A 136 -14.61 -60.87 -12.61
N ALA A 137 -13.57 -60.64 -11.83
CA ALA A 137 -13.69 -60.36 -10.41
C ALA A 137 -14.25 -58.96 -10.15
N GLU A 138 -15.05 -58.81 -9.11
CA GLU A 138 -15.50 -57.51 -8.63
C GLU A 138 -14.34 -56.84 -7.85
N ILE A 139 -14.02 -55.63 -8.24
CA ILE A 139 -13.03 -54.78 -7.57
C ILE A 139 -13.74 -53.72 -6.74
N ARG A 140 -13.43 -53.66 -5.45
CA ARG A 140 -13.87 -52.62 -4.55
C ARG A 140 -12.66 -51.84 -4.06
N VAL A 141 -12.81 -50.52 -3.99
CA VAL A 141 -11.78 -49.63 -3.44
C VAL A 141 -12.41 -48.86 -2.27
N GLU A 142 -11.76 -48.96 -1.11
CA GLU A 142 -12.13 -48.25 0.10
C GLU A 142 -11.02 -47.30 0.50
N ALA A 143 -11.37 -46.12 1.01
CA ALA A 143 -10.45 -45.16 1.61
C ALA A 143 -10.90 -44.84 3.01
N ASN A 144 -10.01 -44.99 4.01
CA ASN A 144 -10.31 -44.80 5.43
C ASN A 144 -11.59 -45.57 5.85
N GLY A 145 -11.74 -46.82 5.34
CA GLY A 145 -12.88 -47.72 5.64
C GLY A 145 -14.18 -47.36 4.90
N LYS A 146 -14.18 -46.39 3.99
CA LYS A 146 -15.34 -46.02 3.20
C LYS A 146 -15.16 -46.36 1.72
N GLN A 147 -16.13 -47.04 1.10
CA GLN A 147 -16.06 -47.38 -0.32
C GLN A 147 -16.09 -46.09 -1.17
N ILE A 148 -15.05 -45.92 -2.02
CA ILE A 148 -14.88 -44.79 -2.90
C ILE A 148 -15.00 -45.13 -4.39
N ALA A 149 -14.81 -46.41 -4.75
CA ALA A 149 -15.02 -46.90 -6.13
C ALA A 149 -15.41 -48.37 -6.13
N LYS A 150 -16.03 -48.78 -7.27
CA LYS A 150 -16.35 -50.15 -7.59
C LYS A 150 -16.22 -50.33 -9.11
N THR A 151 -15.55 -51.39 -9.53
CA THR A 151 -15.42 -51.78 -10.94
C THR A 151 -15.30 -53.31 -11.03
N SER A 152 -14.99 -53.84 -12.22
CA SER A 152 -14.71 -55.27 -12.41
C SER A 152 -13.51 -55.44 -13.33
N THR A 153 -12.78 -56.53 -13.16
CA THR A 153 -11.73 -56.92 -14.09
C THR A 153 -12.30 -57.32 -15.45
N LYS A 154 -11.52 -57.09 -16.48
CA LYS A 154 -11.82 -57.58 -17.84
C LYS A 154 -11.57 -59.09 -17.94
N LYS A 155 -11.83 -59.66 -19.12
CA LYS A 155 -11.57 -61.08 -19.40
C LYS A 155 -10.08 -61.47 -19.31
N ASP A 156 -9.18 -60.50 -19.54
CA ASP A 156 -7.74 -60.63 -19.40
C ASP A 156 -7.23 -60.45 -17.98
N GLY A 157 -8.12 -60.17 -17.01
CA GLY A 157 -7.78 -59.94 -15.61
C GLY A 157 -7.44 -58.50 -15.31
N SER A 158 -7.27 -57.61 -16.31
CA SER A 158 -6.93 -56.21 -16.06
C SER A 158 -8.11 -55.36 -15.54
N PHE A 159 -7.82 -54.37 -14.71
CA PHE A 159 -8.81 -53.38 -14.27
C PHE A 159 -8.24 -51.94 -14.22
N SER A 160 -9.14 -50.99 -14.21
CA SER A 160 -8.84 -49.58 -13.99
C SER A 160 -10.01 -48.95 -13.21
N ALA A 161 -9.72 -48.33 -12.07
CA ALA A 161 -10.67 -47.71 -11.19
C ALA A 161 -10.32 -46.24 -11.02
N LYS A 162 -11.22 -45.34 -11.40
CA LYS A 162 -11.12 -43.91 -11.03
C LYS A 162 -11.61 -43.75 -9.60
N VAL A 163 -10.76 -43.23 -8.74
CA VAL A 163 -11.05 -43.00 -7.31
C VAL A 163 -10.94 -41.53 -6.97
N LYS A 164 -11.72 -41.12 -5.96
CA LYS A 164 -11.62 -39.80 -5.37
C LYS A 164 -11.33 -39.94 -3.88
N LEU A 165 -10.16 -39.49 -3.47
CA LEU A 165 -9.75 -39.48 -2.06
C LEU A 165 -10.67 -38.56 -1.25
N PRO A 166 -11.09 -38.95 -0.03
CA PRO A 166 -12.11 -38.24 0.72
C PRO A 166 -11.62 -36.92 1.36
N GLU A 167 -10.37 -36.89 1.79
CA GLU A 167 -9.77 -35.79 2.58
C GLU A 167 -8.25 -35.73 2.40
N GLU A 168 -7.65 -34.60 2.74
CA GLU A 168 -6.20 -34.41 2.75
C GLU A 168 -5.56 -35.13 3.95
N GLY A 169 -4.32 -35.48 3.81
CA GLY A 169 -3.52 -36.22 4.79
C GLY A 169 -3.15 -37.61 4.31
N ASP A 170 -2.80 -38.48 5.24
CA ASP A 170 -2.49 -39.87 4.98
C ASP A 170 -3.80 -40.67 4.85
N VAL A 171 -4.06 -41.14 3.64
CA VAL A 171 -5.27 -41.89 3.29
C VAL A 171 -4.91 -43.35 3.15
N GLU A 172 -5.44 -44.21 4.02
CA GLU A 172 -5.35 -45.63 3.91
C GLU A 172 -6.32 -46.13 2.83
N VAL A 173 -5.79 -46.84 1.85
CA VAL A 173 -6.56 -47.38 0.74
C VAL A 173 -6.51 -48.88 0.73
N VAL A 174 -7.69 -49.53 0.67
CA VAL A 174 -7.85 -50.98 0.58
C VAL A 174 -8.52 -51.28 -0.78
N VAL A 175 -7.88 -52.11 -1.59
CA VAL A 175 -8.45 -52.66 -2.79
C VAL A 175 -8.75 -54.13 -2.59
N THR A 176 -9.98 -54.57 -2.89
CA THR A 176 -10.43 -55.95 -2.70
C THR A 176 -10.88 -56.55 -4.02
N ALA A 177 -10.42 -57.77 -4.32
CA ALA A 177 -10.81 -58.55 -5.50
C ALA A 177 -11.20 -59.96 -5.05
N GLY A 178 -12.46 -60.21 -4.70
CA GLY A 178 -12.89 -61.46 -4.10
C GLY A 178 -12.33 -61.60 -2.66
N GLU A 179 -11.45 -62.61 -2.42
CA GLU A 179 -10.74 -62.80 -1.15
C GLU A 179 -9.38 -62.11 -1.10
N ASP A 180 -8.88 -61.65 -2.29
CA ASP A 180 -7.59 -61.01 -2.40
C ASP A 180 -7.68 -59.51 -2.03
N THR A 181 -6.65 -58.99 -1.33
CA THR A 181 -6.59 -57.62 -0.83
C THR A 181 -5.25 -56.99 -1.14
N ALA A 182 -5.26 -55.69 -1.38
CA ALA A 182 -4.08 -54.82 -1.41
C ALA A 182 -4.30 -53.61 -0.51
N LEU A 183 -3.37 -53.38 0.41
CA LEU A 183 -3.39 -52.25 1.36
C LEU A 183 -2.20 -51.34 1.13
N PHE A 184 -2.44 -50.03 1.08
CA PHE A 184 -1.39 -49.02 0.95
C PHE A 184 -1.86 -47.69 1.52
N THR A 185 -0.91 -46.79 1.78
CA THR A 185 -1.20 -45.41 2.19
C THR A 185 -0.74 -44.42 1.13
N ILE A 186 -1.60 -43.45 0.81
CA ILE A 186 -1.30 -42.33 -0.08
C ILE A 186 -1.34 -41.04 0.72
N ARG A 187 -0.26 -40.25 0.70
CA ARG A 187 -0.28 -38.87 1.19
C ARG A 187 -0.94 -37.97 0.16
N TYR A 188 -2.11 -37.41 0.49
CA TYR A 188 -2.82 -36.48 -0.35
C TYR A 188 -2.74 -35.07 0.23
N GLU A 189 -2.14 -34.13 -0.51
CA GLU A 189 -2.05 -32.71 -0.14
C GLU A 189 -2.30 -31.85 -1.37
N MET A 190 -3.31 -30.99 -1.29
CA MET A 190 -3.53 -30.01 -2.37
C MET A 190 -2.45 -28.93 -2.32
N PRO A 191 -1.87 -28.53 -3.44
CA PRO A 191 -0.99 -27.37 -3.47
C PRO A 191 -1.77 -26.11 -3.13
N ASP A 192 -1.13 -25.17 -2.44
CA ASP A 192 -1.70 -23.86 -2.16
C ASP A 192 -1.99 -23.11 -3.46
N ALA A 193 -3.16 -22.47 -3.53
CA ALA A 193 -3.45 -21.57 -4.65
C ALA A 193 -2.49 -20.37 -4.63
N ARG A 194 -1.94 -20.02 -5.77
CA ARG A 194 -1.13 -18.81 -5.92
C ARG A 194 -1.97 -17.56 -5.62
N LEU A 195 -1.42 -16.60 -4.90
CA LEU A 195 -2.03 -15.28 -4.69
C LEU A 195 -0.93 -14.22 -4.56
N ASP A 196 -0.62 -13.56 -5.66
CA ASP A 196 0.33 -12.46 -5.71
C ASP A 196 -0.42 -11.15 -5.94
N ILE A 197 -0.28 -10.19 -5.03
CA ILE A 197 -0.82 -8.85 -5.17
C ILE A 197 0.25 -7.99 -5.85
N THR A 198 -0.10 -7.36 -6.97
CA THR A 198 0.81 -6.53 -7.78
C THR A 198 0.51 -5.05 -7.71
N GLU A 199 -0.73 -4.67 -7.38
CA GLU A 199 -1.14 -3.29 -7.21
C GLU A 199 -2.14 -3.18 -6.04
N PRO A 200 -2.19 -2.03 -5.34
CA PRO A 200 -1.35 -0.85 -5.55
C PRO A 200 0.08 -1.05 -5.01
N GLU A 201 1.08 -0.47 -5.69
CA GLU A 201 2.45 -0.38 -5.17
C GLU A 201 2.51 0.56 -3.97
N ASP A 202 1.80 1.71 -4.08
CA ASP A 202 1.62 2.64 -2.97
C ASP A 202 0.29 2.32 -2.26
N THR A 203 0.38 1.96 -1.01
CA THR A 203 -0.78 1.60 -0.17
C THR A 203 -1.53 2.82 0.37
N THR A 204 -1.03 4.03 0.12
CA THR A 204 -1.65 5.31 0.50
C THR A 204 -2.30 5.95 -0.74
N PHE A 205 -3.55 6.37 -0.63
CA PHE A 205 -4.31 6.97 -1.74
C PHE A 205 -5.31 8.00 -1.24
N THR A 206 -5.74 8.88 -2.15
CA THR A 206 -6.82 9.84 -1.94
C THR A 206 -8.07 9.40 -2.71
N GLY A 207 -9.24 9.76 -2.22
CA GLY A 207 -10.52 9.33 -2.80
C GLY A 207 -11.08 8.09 -2.10
N GLU A 208 -12.26 7.64 -2.54
CA GLU A 208 -13.02 6.59 -1.84
C GLU A 208 -12.74 5.19 -2.38
N ASN A 209 -12.03 5.07 -3.48
CA ASN A 209 -11.82 3.79 -4.15
C ASN A 209 -10.36 3.59 -4.55
N VAL A 210 -9.89 2.37 -4.38
CA VAL A 210 -8.62 1.87 -4.91
C VAL A 210 -8.84 0.51 -5.57
N THR A 211 -8.08 0.19 -6.59
CA THR A 211 -8.16 -1.12 -7.25
C THR A 211 -6.97 -1.97 -6.81
N VAL A 212 -7.28 -3.11 -6.20
CA VAL A 212 -6.28 -4.15 -5.89
C VAL A 212 -6.19 -5.10 -7.09
N ARG A 213 -4.99 -5.25 -7.64
CA ARG A 213 -4.71 -6.15 -8.76
C ARG A 213 -3.72 -7.22 -8.35
N GLY A 214 -3.76 -8.32 -9.05
CA GLY A 214 -2.83 -9.41 -8.80
C GLY A 214 -2.99 -10.57 -9.76
N VAL A 215 -2.28 -11.63 -9.45
CA VAL A 215 -2.31 -12.88 -10.21
C VAL A 215 -2.56 -14.04 -9.26
N THR A 216 -3.42 -14.94 -9.68
CA THR A 216 -3.77 -16.19 -8.99
C THR A 216 -3.90 -17.33 -10.00
N GLU A 217 -4.53 -18.43 -9.63
CA GLU A 217 -4.81 -19.53 -10.55
C GLU A 217 -5.84 -19.13 -11.62
N PRO A 218 -5.72 -19.65 -12.85
CA PRO A 218 -6.69 -19.39 -13.91
C PRO A 218 -8.12 -19.70 -13.48
N ASN A 219 -9.04 -18.78 -13.76
CA ASN A 219 -10.46 -18.89 -13.41
C ASN A 219 -10.79 -19.03 -11.91
N ALA A 220 -9.83 -18.86 -11.01
CA ALA A 220 -10.07 -18.85 -9.57
C ALA A 220 -11.03 -17.72 -9.16
N THR A 221 -11.69 -17.87 -8.02
CA THR A 221 -12.48 -16.82 -7.41
C THR A 221 -11.69 -16.18 -6.28
N VAL A 222 -11.46 -14.88 -6.39
CA VAL A 222 -10.79 -14.06 -5.37
C VAL A 222 -11.87 -13.32 -4.58
N TYR A 223 -11.94 -13.58 -3.28
CA TYR A 223 -12.79 -12.85 -2.33
C TYR A 223 -11.95 -11.79 -1.66
N ILE A 224 -12.56 -10.65 -1.37
CA ILE A 224 -11.96 -9.60 -0.56
C ILE A 224 -12.96 -9.17 0.51
N ASP A 225 -12.51 -9.16 1.75
CA ASP A 225 -13.30 -8.81 2.93
C ASP A 225 -12.58 -7.71 3.72
N GLY A 226 -13.33 -6.69 4.14
CA GLY A 226 -12.89 -5.59 4.99
C GLY A 226 -14.04 -4.63 5.26
N LYS A 227 -13.82 -3.61 6.07
CA LYS A 227 -14.84 -2.60 6.35
C LYS A 227 -15.30 -1.92 5.05
N GLY A 228 -16.60 -1.91 4.80
CA GLY A 228 -17.17 -1.30 3.58
C GLY A 228 -16.96 -2.08 2.29
N THR A 229 -16.18 -3.16 2.30
CA THR A 229 -15.93 -3.99 1.11
C THR A 229 -16.09 -5.46 1.46
N ASN A 230 -17.07 -6.11 0.83
CA ASN A 230 -17.25 -7.56 0.87
C ASN A 230 -17.72 -7.99 -0.53
N THR A 231 -16.78 -8.44 -1.35
CA THR A 231 -17.05 -8.78 -2.75
C THR A 231 -16.12 -9.87 -3.24
N ASN A 232 -16.37 -10.34 -4.46
CA ASN A 232 -15.48 -11.28 -5.12
C ASN A 232 -15.38 -10.96 -6.61
N VAL A 233 -14.31 -11.44 -7.22
CA VAL A 233 -14.08 -11.39 -8.66
C VAL A 233 -13.54 -12.73 -9.16
N LYS A 234 -13.83 -13.04 -10.41
CA LYS A 234 -13.25 -14.20 -11.07
C LYS A 234 -11.98 -13.79 -11.82
N ALA A 235 -10.89 -14.49 -11.57
CA ALA A 235 -9.65 -14.30 -12.31
C ALA A 235 -9.83 -14.71 -13.78
N GLY A 236 -9.09 -14.06 -14.65
CA GLY A 236 -9.06 -14.38 -16.07
C GLY A 236 -8.41 -15.74 -16.37
N LYS A 237 -8.39 -16.11 -17.64
CA LYS A 237 -7.71 -17.35 -18.12
C LYS A 237 -6.18 -17.32 -17.90
N ASN A 238 -5.60 -16.13 -17.71
CA ASN A 238 -4.20 -15.92 -17.39
C ASN A 238 -3.96 -15.75 -15.87
N GLY A 239 -4.99 -15.94 -15.05
CA GLY A 239 -4.93 -15.77 -13.61
C GLY A 239 -5.01 -14.32 -13.12
N ALA A 240 -5.02 -13.32 -13.99
CA ALA A 240 -5.10 -11.92 -13.57
C ALA A 240 -6.46 -11.58 -12.97
N PHE A 241 -6.44 -10.81 -11.87
CA PHE A 241 -7.66 -10.29 -11.25
C PHE A 241 -7.52 -8.80 -10.93
N ALA A 242 -8.66 -8.12 -10.80
CA ALA A 242 -8.75 -6.74 -10.33
C ALA A 242 -10.04 -6.60 -9.52
N VAL A 243 -9.91 -6.16 -8.28
CA VAL A 243 -11.02 -5.93 -7.37
C VAL A 243 -10.98 -4.51 -6.84
N ARG A 244 -12.14 -3.82 -6.83
CA ARG A 244 -12.26 -2.48 -6.28
C ARG A 244 -12.53 -2.57 -4.79
N VAL A 245 -11.73 -1.84 -4.02
CA VAL A 245 -11.90 -1.64 -2.59
C VAL A 245 -12.50 -0.26 -2.37
N PHE A 246 -13.50 -0.16 -1.51
CA PHE A 246 -14.15 1.08 -1.13
C PHE A 246 -13.84 1.40 0.33
N MET A 247 -13.40 2.64 0.59
CA MET A 247 -13.17 3.20 1.92
C MET A 247 -13.87 4.54 2.02
N GLU A 248 -14.98 4.61 2.75
CA GLU A 248 -15.78 5.83 2.90
C GLU A 248 -15.05 6.88 3.73
N GLU A 249 -14.40 6.45 4.82
CA GLU A 249 -13.69 7.32 5.75
C GLU A 249 -12.17 7.29 5.49
N ALA A 250 -11.49 8.43 5.72
CA ALA A 250 -10.05 8.45 5.74
C ALA A 250 -9.52 7.70 6.98
N GLY A 251 -8.45 6.97 6.80
CA GLY A 251 -7.85 6.12 7.83
C GLY A 251 -7.15 4.92 7.23
N THR A 252 -6.65 4.04 8.08
CA THR A 252 -5.96 2.82 7.69
C THR A 252 -6.83 1.61 7.99
N GLU A 253 -7.03 0.76 6.99
CA GLU A 253 -7.82 -0.46 7.09
C GLU A 253 -7.08 -1.65 6.48
N THR A 254 -7.33 -2.83 7.03
CA THR A 254 -6.76 -4.09 6.53
C THR A 254 -7.84 -4.91 5.86
N PHE A 255 -7.56 -5.34 4.65
CA PHE A 255 -8.43 -6.20 3.83
C PHE A 255 -7.82 -7.58 3.71
N THR A 256 -8.67 -8.59 3.78
CA THR A 256 -8.28 -9.99 3.63
C THR A 256 -8.71 -10.50 2.27
N LEU A 257 -7.75 -10.95 1.47
CA LEU A 257 -8.00 -11.62 0.20
C LEU A 257 -7.93 -13.12 0.41
N ARG A 258 -8.91 -13.85 -0.13
CA ARG A 258 -8.96 -15.32 -0.12
C ARG A 258 -9.18 -15.83 -1.52
N VAL A 259 -8.39 -16.81 -1.93
CA VAL A 259 -8.51 -17.45 -3.24
C VAL A 259 -9.15 -18.82 -3.09
N LYS A 260 -10.12 -19.11 -3.97
CA LYS A 260 -10.68 -20.44 -4.16
C LYS A 260 -10.47 -20.86 -5.61
N ALA A 261 -9.66 -21.89 -5.81
CA ALA A 261 -9.38 -22.47 -7.12
C ALA A 261 -9.63 -23.99 -7.09
N GLU A 262 -10.06 -24.57 -8.20
CA GLU A 262 -10.29 -26.00 -8.30
C GLU A 262 -8.94 -26.75 -8.31
N GLY A 263 -8.80 -27.74 -7.44
CA GLY A 263 -7.57 -28.54 -7.30
C GLY A 263 -6.48 -27.88 -6.46
N PHE A 264 -6.80 -26.79 -5.76
CA PHE A 264 -5.85 -26.08 -4.89
C PHE A 264 -6.45 -25.86 -3.51
N ALA A 265 -5.60 -25.85 -2.50
CA ALA A 265 -5.93 -25.40 -1.16
C ALA A 265 -6.17 -23.88 -1.15
N GLN A 266 -7.00 -23.43 -0.22
CA GLN A 266 -7.33 -22.01 -0.12
C GLN A 266 -6.14 -21.21 0.41
N THR A 267 -5.72 -20.18 -0.32
CA THR A 267 -4.70 -19.22 0.13
C THR A 267 -5.34 -17.93 0.59
N THR A 268 -4.79 -17.35 1.65
CA THR A 268 -5.22 -16.08 2.23
C THR A 268 -4.04 -15.12 2.32
N ARG A 269 -4.28 -13.85 1.95
CA ARG A 269 -3.33 -12.72 2.08
C ARG A 269 -4.05 -11.51 2.64
N THR A 270 -3.32 -10.66 3.33
CA THR A 270 -3.83 -9.37 3.80
C THR A 270 -3.12 -8.23 3.09
N ILE A 271 -3.87 -7.15 2.85
CA ILE A 271 -3.32 -5.87 2.39
C ILE A 271 -3.84 -4.77 3.31
N THR A 272 -2.94 -3.91 3.75
CA THR A 272 -3.30 -2.72 4.55
C THR A 272 -3.26 -1.50 3.66
N LEU A 273 -4.37 -0.77 3.60
CA LEU A 273 -4.54 0.41 2.75
C LEU A 273 -4.84 1.62 3.62
N THR A 274 -4.29 2.77 3.25
CA THR A 274 -4.50 4.05 3.94
C THR A 274 -5.16 5.04 2.98
N ARG A 275 -6.39 5.44 3.31
CA ARG A 275 -7.07 6.53 2.62
C ARG A 275 -6.79 7.85 3.30
N GLU A 276 -6.26 8.81 2.56
CA GLU A 276 -6.12 10.18 3.02
C GLU A 276 -7.32 11.03 2.61
N TRP A 277 -7.59 12.07 3.39
CA TRP A 277 -8.60 13.06 3.04
C TRP A 277 -8.24 13.76 1.74
N THR A 278 -9.18 13.85 0.80
CA THR A 278 -9.06 14.77 -0.34
C THR A 278 -9.03 16.21 0.15
N GLN A 279 -8.44 17.13 -0.62
CA GLN A 279 -8.43 18.56 -0.29
C GLN A 279 -9.86 19.09 -0.04
N ARG A 280 -10.85 18.62 -0.80
CA ARG A 280 -12.25 19.01 -0.62
C ARG A 280 -12.80 18.60 0.75
N GLU A 281 -12.50 17.39 1.20
CA GLU A 281 -12.91 16.89 2.52
C GLU A 281 -12.18 17.63 3.64
N GLN A 282 -10.89 17.87 3.48
CA GLN A 282 -10.08 18.67 4.42
C GLN A 282 -10.66 20.10 4.58
N ILE A 283 -11.03 20.75 3.48
CA ILE A 283 -11.70 22.05 3.48
C ILE A 283 -13.07 21.95 4.18
N ALA A 284 -13.85 20.88 3.94
CA ALA A 284 -15.12 20.67 4.61
C ALA A 284 -14.95 20.54 6.13
N GLN A 285 -13.94 19.78 6.59
CA GLN A 285 -13.58 19.67 8.02
C GLN A 285 -13.11 21.01 8.60
N PHE A 286 -12.33 21.78 7.82
CA PHE A 286 -11.92 23.11 8.26
C PHE A 286 -13.12 24.02 8.52
N ARG A 287 -14.11 24.02 7.60
CA ARG A 287 -15.33 24.82 7.69
C ARG A 287 -16.19 24.52 8.92
N GLN A 288 -16.21 23.27 9.39
CA GLN A 288 -16.96 22.88 10.59
C GLN A 288 -16.42 23.53 11.88
N LYS A 289 -15.14 23.93 11.88
CA LYS A 289 -14.43 24.47 13.04
C LYS A 289 -14.12 25.97 12.90
N MET A 290 -14.63 26.62 11.87
CA MET A 290 -14.41 28.04 11.64
C MET A 290 -15.39 28.92 12.43
N ILE A 291 -14.97 30.13 12.65
CA ILE A 291 -15.83 31.23 13.17
C ILE A 291 -16.16 32.18 12.02
N ALA A 292 -17.30 32.86 12.13
CA ALA A 292 -17.57 34.04 11.33
C ALA A 292 -16.77 35.20 11.89
N LEU A 293 -15.92 35.81 11.06
CA LEU A 293 -15.03 36.88 11.47
C LEU A 293 -14.97 37.95 10.35
N SER A 294 -15.18 39.21 10.72
CA SER A 294 -14.93 40.34 9.83
C SER A 294 -13.47 40.78 9.89
N TYR A 295 -13.02 41.46 8.84
CA TYR A 295 -11.69 42.10 8.88
C TYR A 295 -11.56 43.11 10.00
N ASP A 296 -12.58 43.96 10.21
CA ASP A 296 -12.55 45.00 11.23
C ASP A 296 -12.38 44.40 12.65
N ASP A 297 -13.07 43.29 12.94
CA ASP A 297 -12.89 42.59 14.22
C ASP A 297 -11.48 42.02 14.38
N LEU A 298 -10.95 41.41 13.31
CA LEU A 298 -9.59 40.85 13.30
C LEU A 298 -8.53 41.96 13.48
N ALA A 299 -8.68 43.06 12.77
CA ALA A 299 -7.74 44.19 12.82
C ALA A 299 -7.76 44.92 14.19
N GLN A 300 -8.91 44.94 14.87
CA GLN A 300 -9.04 45.58 16.19
C GLN A 300 -8.27 44.82 17.29
N ASP A 301 -8.30 43.49 17.27
CA ASP A 301 -7.65 42.67 18.30
C ASP A 301 -7.19 41.31 17.69
N PRO A 302 -6.08 41.27 16.94
CA PRO A 302 -5.58 40.06 16.34
C PRO A 302 -5.27 38.94 17.36
N ALA A 303 -4.82 39.31 18.57
CA ALA A 303 -4.46 38.37 19.62
C ALA A 303 -5.65 37.55 20.10
N LYS A 304 -6.85 38.13 20.14
CA LYS A 304 -8.11 37.45 20.49
C LYS A 304 -8.46 36.30 19.52
N TYR A 305 -8.03 36.44 18.28
CA TYR A 305 -8.33 35.48 17.22
C TYR A 305 -7.17 34.55 16.89
N ALA A 306 -6.09 34.61 17.66
CA ALA A 306 -4.98 33.68 17.53
C ALA A 306 -5.46 32.23 17.66
N GLY A 307 -5.04 31.35 16.72
CA GLY A 307 -5.44 29.95 16.64
C GLY A 307 -6.89 29.71 16.19
N LYS A 308 -7.70 30.77 15.97
CA LYS A 308 -9.07 30.65 15.45
C LYS A 308 -9.04 30.47 13.92
N ARG A 309 -9.97 29.65 13.42
CA ARG A 309 -10.12 29.35 11.99
C ARG A 309 -11.20 30.25 11.39
N PHE A 310 -10.89 30.87 10.25
CA PHE A 310 -11.83 31.71 9.53
C PHE A 310 -11.50 31.69 8.03
N ILE A 311 -12.36 32.26 7.23
CA ILE A 311 -12.21 32.33 5.77
C ILE A 311 -12.32 33.79 5.35
N LEU A 312 -11.36 34.26 4.55
CA LEU A 312 -11.43 35.55 3.89
C LEU A 312 -11.16 35.39 2.40
N ARG A 313 -11.79 36.24 1.62
CA ARG A 313 -11.49 36.42 0.21
C ARG A 313 -10.68 37.69 0.05
N GLY A 314 -9.56 37.59 -0.67
CA GLY A 314 -8.69 38.76 -0.85
C GLY A 314 -7.97 38.73 -2.19
N LYS A 315 -7.51 39.90 -2.59
CA LYS A 315 -6.61 40.08 -3.74
C LYS A 315 -5.18 40.14 -3.23
N VAL A 316 -4.32 39.34 -3.85
CA VAL A 316 -2.87 39.38 -3.58
C VAL A 316 -2.29 40.64 -4.19
N MET A 317 -1.65 41.45 -3.37
CA MET A 317 -1.07 42.73 -3.77
C MET A 317 0.44 42.61 -3.95
N ASP A 318 1.12 41.98 -3.01
CA ASP A 318 2.58 41.84 -2.99
C ASP A 318 3.01 40.64 -2.16
N PHE A 319 4.30 40.35 -2.15
CA PHE A 319 4.92 39.30 -1.36
C PHE A 319 6.06 39.86 -0.52
N THR A 320 6.24 39.29 0.66
CA THR A 320 7.36 39.58 1.56
C THR A 320 7.80 38.31 2.24
N ASP A 321 8.89 38.39 2.98
CA ASP A 321 9.34 37.34 3.89
C ASP A 321 9.15 37.80 5.33
N TYR A 322 8.64 36.92 6.17
CA TYR A 322 8.55 37.14 7.60
C TYR A 322 9.16 35.97 8.35
N ASP A 323 10.29 36.17 8.95
CA ASP A 323 11.03 35.16 9.72
C ASP A 323 11.30 33.89 8.91
N GLY A 324 11.76 34.06 7.65
CA GLY A 324 12.01 32.95 6.71
C GLY A 324 10.74 32.27 6.19
N ARG A 325 9.57 32.86 6.40
CA ARG A 325 8.28 32.33 5.91
C ARG A 325 7.74 33.23 4.79
N PRO A 326 7.39 32.67 3.63
CA PRO A 326 6.81 33.46 2.55
C PRO A 326 5.44 34.00 2.97
N CYS A 327 5.24 35.31 2.81
CA CYS A 327 4.00 36.00 3.15
C CYS A 327 3.46 36.72 1.93
N ALA A 328 2.14 36.59 1.69
CA ALA A 328 1.42 37.43 0.75
C ALA A 328 0.77 38.59 1.49
N LEU A 329 0.97 39.82 1.00
CA LEU A 329 0.13 40.95 1.37
C LEU A 329 -1.16 40.86 0.57
N ILE A 330 -2.30 40.71 1.22
CA ILE A 330 -3.61 40.68 0.59
C ILE A 330 -4.48 41.85 1.05
N CYS A 331 -5.37 42.30 0.17
CA CYS A 331 -6.46 43.22 0.53
C CYS A 331 -7.80 42.50 0.46
N VAL A 332 -8.62 42.58 1.52
CA VAL A 332 -9.84 41.77 1.65
C VAL A 332 -11.12 42.50 1.28
N THR A 333 -11.11 43.82 1.27
CA THR A 333 -12.27 44.63 0.85
C THR A 333 -12.08 45.23 -0.52
N ASN A 334 -13.09 45.07 -1.36
CA ASN A 334 -13.16 45.73 -2.67
C ASN A 334 -14.42 46.61 -2.72
N PRO A 335 -14.31 47.86 -2.30
CA PRO A 335 -15.41 48.80 -2.45
C PRO A 335 -15.77 49.02 -3.91
N SER A 336 -16.95 49.52 -4.20
CA SER A 336 -17.46 49.78 -5.57
C SER A 336 -16.55 50.69 -6.41
N THR A 337 -15.57 51.34 -5.81
CA THR A 337 -14.53 52.13 -6.45
C THR A 337 -13.47 51.33 -7.19
N GLY A 338 -13.43 49.98 -6.99
CA GLY A 338 -12.44 49.10 -7.59
C GLY A 338 -11.05 49.09 -6.91
N VAL A 339 -10.88 49.92 -5.86
CA VAL A 339 -9.65 49.97 -5.07
C VAL A 339 -9.75 48.95 -3.95
N TRP A 340 -8.81 47.99 -3.93
CA TRP A 340 -8.71 46.98 -2.86
C TRP A 340 -8.06 47.60 -1.60
N GLN A 341 -8.66 47.39 -0.44
CA GLN A 341 -8.25 47.92 0.87
C GLN A 341 -8.32 46.85 1.95
N ASP A 342 -8.04 47.23 3.18
CA ASP A 342 -8.04 46.32 4.33
C ASP A 342 -6.96 45.25 4.20
N ALA A 343 -5.72 45.70 4.26
CA ALA A 343 -4.54 44.89 4.12
C ALA A 343 -4.34 43.92 5.29
N MET A 344 -3.90 42.73 5.00
CA MET A 344 -3.36 41.79 5.98
C MET A 344 -2.25 40.93 5.34
N TYR A 345 -1.40 40.39 6.19
CA TYR A 345 -0.42 39.42 5.75
C TYR A 345 -0.92 37.99 5.94
N VAL A 346 -0.67 37.18 4.94
CA VAL A 346 -0.99 35.74 4.95
C VAL A 346 0.30 34.97 4.76
N VAL A 347 0.71 34.24 5.79
CA VAL A 347 1.82 33.29 5.70
C VAL A 347 1.37 32.13 4.83
N LEU A 348 2.12 31.86 3.76
CA LEU A 348 1.83 30.81 2.80
C LEU A 348 2.64 29.54 3.09
N SER A 349 2.15 28.38 2.67
CA SER A 349 2.96 27.21 2.56
C SER A 349 3.77 27.23 1.25
N THR A 350 4.90 26.54 1.19
CA THR A 350 5.76 26.47 0.00
C THR A 350 5.09 25.79 -1.19
N SER A 351 3.96 25.10 -0.98
CA SER A 351 3.19 24.42 -2.03
C SER A 351 2.07 25.28 -2.63
N ASP A 352 1.83 26.48 -2.10
CA ASP A 352 0.75 27.35 -2.58
C ASP A 352 1.17 28.08 -3.88
N GLU A 353 0.49 27.79 -4.99
CA GLU A 353 0.65 28.51 -6.24
C GLU A 353 -0.15 29.83 -6.23
N VAL A 354 0.42 30.88 -5.64
CA VAL A 354 -0.19 32.20 -5.48
C VAL A 354 0.62 33.24 -6.25
N GLN A 355 -0.06 34.11 -6.99
CA GLN A 355 0.57 35.17 -7.77
C GLN A 355 -0.02 36.55 -7.43
N ALA A 356 0.78 37.61 -7.57
CA ALA A 356 0.29 38.97 -7.43
C ALA A 356 -0.83 39.26 -8.45
N GLY A 357 -1.92 39.86 -7.97
CA GLY A 357 -3.12 40.12 -8.74
C GLY A 357 -4.20 39.04 -8.63
N ASP A 358 -3.89 37.84 -8.15
CA ASP A 358 -4.88 36.79 -7.94
C ASP A 358 -5.93 37.21 -6.89
N VAL A 359 -7.19 36.85 -7.17
CA VAL A 359 -8.28 36.97 -6.18
C VAL A 359 -8.67 35.59 -5.70
N LEU A 360 -8.32 35.28 -4.47
CA LEU A 360 -8.34 33.94 -3.89
C LEU A 360 -9.22 33.87 -2.65
N THR A 361 -9.63 32.68 -2.31
CA THR A 361 -10.23 32.37 -1.00
C THR A 361 -9.18 31.70 -0.14
N PHE A 362 -8.90 32.31 1.03
CA PHE A 362 -7.93 31.86 2.00
C PHE A 362 -8.64 31.24 3.18
N TYR A 363 -8.25 30.04 3.57
CA TYR A 363 -8.68 29.32 4.77
C TYR A 363 -7.59 29.51 5.82
N LEU A 364 -7.86 30.34 6.81
CA LEU A 364 -6.87 30.97 7.66
C LEU A 364 -6.95 30.51 9.11
N VAL A 365 -5.79 30.51 9.77
CA VAL A 365 -5.66 30.46 11.23
C VAL A 365 -5.02 31.78 11.68
N GLY A 366 -5.67 32.51 12.58
CA GLY A 366 -5.18 33.78 13.07
C GLY A 366 -3.86 33.62 13.84
N GLU A 367 -3.00 34.62 13.70
CA GLU A 367 -1.79 34.78 14.52
C GLU A 367 -1.93 36.00 15.47
N ALA A 368 -1.22 35.96 16.59
CA ALA A 368 -1.25 37.06 17.61
C ALA A 368 -0.26 38.18 17.27
N ILE A 369 0.02 38.40 15.99
CA ILE A 369 1.03 39.34 15.51
C ILE A 369 0.45 40.30 14.51
N THR A 370 1.08 41.47 14.39
CA THR A 370 0.84 42.48 13.34
C THR A 370 2.14 42.82 12.65
N LEU A 371 2.05 43.25 11.39
CA LEU A 371 3.16 43.76 10.61
C LEU A 371 2.81 45.07 9.97
N PRO A 372 3.77 46.00 9.77
CA PRO A 372 3.51 47.29 9.13
C PRO A 372 3.14 47.09 7.65
N ALA A 373 2.10 47.76 7.18
CA ALA A 373 1.69 47.80 5.79
C ALA A 373 1.65 49.24 5.27
N ASP A 374 2.06 49.42 4.02
CA ASP A 374 2.04 50.73 3.32
C ASP A 374 0.63 51.30 3.25
N GLY A 375 0.52 52.62 3.43
CA GLY A 375 -0.75 53.34 3.40
C GLY A 375 -1.55 53.17 2.09
N ALA A 376 -0.91 52.80 0.98
CA ALA A 376 -1.59 52.50 -0.28
C ALA A 376 -2.61 51.36 -0.15
N TYR A 377 -2.45 50.47 0.86
CA TYR A 377 -3.26 49.27 1.08
C TYR A 377 -4.17 49.36 2.34
N THR A 378 -4.11 50.49 3.04
CA THR A 378 -4.86 50.69 4.27
C THR A 378 -6.02 51.68 4.10
N LYS A 379 -7.08 51.57 4.85
CA LYS A 379 -8.21 52.53 4.81
C LYS A 379 -7.80 53.96 5.23
N SER A 380 -6.82 54.05 6.14
CA SER A 380 -6.34 55.36 6.61
C SER A 380 -5.51 56.12 5.62
N GLY A 381 -4.99 55.47 4.58
CA GLY A 381 -4.03 56.05 3.67
C GLY A 381 -2.64 56.31 4.30
N ALA A 382 -2.40 55.80 5.50
CA ALA A 382 -1.16 55.90 6.22
C ALA A 382 -0.62 54.51 6.57
N GLU A 383 0.69 54.40 6.73
CA GLU A 383 1.31 53.20 7.25
C GLU A 383 0.69 52.80 8.62
N GLN A 384 0.30 51.56 8.74
CA GLN A 384 -0.27 51.02 9.96
C GLN A 384 0.03 49.54 10.12
N ASP A 385 0.02 49.06 11.34
CA ASP A 385 0.11 47.64 11.64
C ASP A 385 -1.17 46.92 11.24
N VAL A 386 -1.03 45.84 10.47
CA VAL A 386 -2.14 45.02 9.99
C VAL A 386 -2.01 43.58 10.51
N PRO A 387 -3.12 42.84 10.65
CA PRO A 387 -3.09 41.49 11.18
C PRO A 387 -2.36 40.50 10.28
N VAL A 388 -1.86 39.44 10.90
CA VAL A 388 -1.25 38.30 10.26
C VAL A 388 -2.08 37.03 10.48
N ALA A 389 -2.18 36.17 9.48
CA ALA A 389 -2.77 34.85 9.63
C ALA A 389 -2.00 33.84 8.77
N SER A 390 -2.00 32.58 9.16
CA SER A 390 -1.42 31.50 8.38
C SER A 390 -2.44 30.82 7.50
N ALA A 391 -2.14 30.65 6.21
CA ALA A 391 -2.97 29.89 5.29
C ALA A 391 -2.82 28.38 5.56
N VAL A 392 -3.96 27.71 5.71
CA VAL A 392 -4.05 26.24 5.74
C VAL A 392 -4.36 25.72 4.33
N TYR A 393 -5.25 26.41 3.63
CA TYR A 393 -5.58 26.15 2.23
C TYR A 393 -5.80 27.48 1.49
N VAL A 394 -5.47 27.46 0.21
CA VAL A 394 -5.77 28.55 -0.72
C VAL A 394 -6.51 27.98 -1.91
N THR A 395 -7.59 28.62 -2.36
CA THR A 395 -8.37 28.15 -3.51
C THR A 395 -8.65 29.31 -4.49
N LYS A 396 -8.48 29.01 -5.79
CA LYS A 396 -8.93 29.92 -6.86
C LYS A 396 -10.46 29.80 -6.97
N ASN A 397 -11.15 30.93 -6.93
CA ASN A 397 -12.57 30.94 -7.24
C ASN A 397 -12.74 30.72 -8.76
N LYS A 398 -13.44 29.65 -9.11
CA LYS A 398 -13.91 29.47 -10.50
C LYS A 398 -15.10 30.36 -10.78
#